data_d98635f8b3a1bc98633974afb5308bc3
#
_entry.id   d98635f8b3a1bc98633974afb5308bc3
#
_cell.length_a   1.000
_cell.length_b   1.000
_cell.length_c   1.000
_cell.angle_alpha   90.00
_cell.angle_beta   90.00
_cell.angle_gamma   90.00
#
_symmetry.space_group_name_H-M   'P 1'
#
loop_
_entity.id
_entity.type
_entity.pdbx_description
1 polymer ?
#
loop_
_entity_poly.entity_id
_entity_poly.type
_entity_poly.pdbx_seq_one_letter_code
_entity_poly.pdbx_strand_id
1 'polypeptide(L)' 'MAIHESGQMYLETIYILSQDSAFVRAIDVGEQLGFTKPSVSRAMSILKMDGDVNVDADGAITL' A
#
# COMPACT_ATOMS: atom_id res chain seq x y z
N MET A 1 -9.56 9.79 12.18
CA MET A 1 -10.45 8.90 12.29
C MET A 1 -10.27 7.74 11.33
N ALA A 2 -11.35 7.24 10.75
CA ALA A 2 -11.25 6.03 9.94
C ALA A 2 -10.26 6.18 8.78
N ILE A 3 -10.21 7.34 8.14
CA ILE A 3 -9.33 7.56 7.00
C ILE A 3 -7.87 7.47 7.42
N HIS A 4 -7.54 8.12 8.53
CA HIS A 4 -6.16 8.09 9.02
C HIS A 4 -5.75 6.69 9.45
N GLU A 5 -6.65 5.99 10.11
CA GLU A 5 -6.39 4.62 10.53
C GLU A 5 -6.15 3.72 9.33
N SER A 6 -6.97 3.87 8.28
CA SER A 6 -6.82 3.07 7.08
C SER A 6 -5.50 3.35 6.39
N GLY A 7 -5.15 4.63 6.24
CA GLY A 7 -3.90 5.02 5.61
C GLY A 7 -2.71 4.46 6.36
N GLN A 8 -2.72 4.58 7.68
CA GLN A 8 -1.64 4.07 8.50
C GLN A 8 -1.53 2.56 8.41
N MET A 9 -2.67 1.86 8.37
CA MET A 9 -2.68 0.42 8.23
C MET A 9 -2.00 -0.02 6.93
N TYR A 10 -2.29 0.67 5.83
CA TYR A 10 -1.64 0.38 4.55
C TYR A 10 -0.13 0.62 4.64
N LEU A 11 0.28 1.74 5.23
CA LEU A 11 1.71 2.07 5.34
C LEU A 11 2.44 1.05 6.20
N GLU A 12 1.86 0.63 7.31
CA GLU A 12 2.45 -0.39 8.16
C GLU A 12 2.59 -1.71 7.43
N THR A 13 1.56 -2.09 6.67
CA THR A 13 1.59 -3.34 5.91
C THR A 13 2.67 -3.31 4.85
N ILE A 14 2.79 -2.19 4.14
CA ILE A 14 3.85 -2.04 3.14
C ILE A 14 5.22 -2.16 3.79
N TYR A 15 5.39 -1.52 4.93
CA TYR A 15 6.66 -1.60 5.66
C TYR A 15 7.00 -3.04 6.04
N ILE A 16 6.03 -3.75 6.60
CA ILE A 16 6.24 -5.13 7.03
C ILE A 16 6.59 -6.02 5.83
N LEU A 17 5.84 -5.89 4.74
CA LEU A 17 6.08 -6.69 3.55
C LEU A 17 7.43 -6.37 2.92
N SER A 18 7.88 -5.12 3.01
CA SER A 18 9.15 -4.72 2.43
C SER A 18 10.35 -5.28 3.19
N GLN A 19 10.15 -5.77 4.40
CA GLN A 19 11.22 -6.43 5.15
C GLN A 19 11.57 -7.78 4.54
N ASP A 20 10.58 -8.44 3.92
CA ASP A 20 10.75 -9.78 3.39
C ASP A 20 10.92 -9.81 1.87
N SER A 21 10.53 -8.74 1.19
CA SER A 21 10.52 -8.74 -0.26
C SER A 21 11.01 -7.39 -0.79
N ALA A 22 11.81 -7.44 -1.85
CA ALA A 22 12.27 -6.24 -2.53
C ALA A 22 11.14 -5.58 -3.33
N PHE A 23 10.12 -6.35 -3.68
CA PHE A 23 9.00 -5.85 -4.47
C PHE A 23 7.70 -6.06 -3.73
N VAL A 24 7.09 -4.97 -3.32
CA VAL A 24 5.77 -4.98 -2.70
C VAL A 24 4.82 -4.33 -3.68
N ARG A 25 3.75 -5.02 -4.03
CA ARG A 25 2.76 -4.52 -4.97
C ARG A 25 1.40 -4.42 -4.29
N ALA A 26 0.48 -3.71 -4.94
CA ALA A 26 -0.87 -3.55 -4.38
C ALA A 26 -1.54 -4.90 -4.11
N ILE A 27 -1.32 -5.89 -4.98
CA ILE A 27 -1.92 -7.20 -4.77
C ILE A 27 -1.41 -7.85 -3.48
N ASP A 28 -0.12 -7.66 -3.16
CA ASP A 28 0.45 -8.21 -1.94
C ASP A 28 -0.18 -7.58 -0.72
N VAL A 29 -0.36 -6.27 -0.76
CA VAL A 29 -0.99 -5.54 0.33
C VAL A 29 -2.43 -5.99 0.51
N GLY A 30 -3.16 -6.13 -0.60
CA GLY A 30 -4.55 -6.58 -0.55
C GLY A 30 -4.69 -7.97 0.04
N GLU A 31 -3.82 -8.89 -0.36
CA GLU A 31 -3.84 -10.25 0.17
C GLU A 31 -3.54 -10.27 1.67
N GLN A 32 -2.57 -9.47 2.09
CA GLN A 32 -2.20 -9.41 3.49
C GLN A 32 -3.33 -8.87 4.36
N LEU A 33 -4.07 -7.88 3.86
CA LEU A 33 -5.12 -7.24 4.62
C LEU A 33 -6.50 -7.86 4.39
N GLY A 34 -6.65 -8.69 3.38
CA GLY A 34 -7.94 -9.27 3.03
C GLY A 34 -8.87 -8.28 2.37
N PHE A 35 -8.33 -7.29 1.67
CA PHE A 35 -9.12 -6.26 0.99
C PHE A 35 -9.21 -6.55 -0.49
N THR A 36 -10.25 -5.99 -1.12
CA THR A 36 -10.44 -6.17 -2.56
C THR A 36 -9.43 -5.33 -3.34
N LYS A 37 -9.14 -5.77 -4.55
CA LYS A 37 -8.21 -5.08 -5.43
C LYS A 37 -8.62 -3.61 -5.68
N PRO A 38 -9.90 -3.31 -6.00
CA PRO A 38 -10.29 -1.91 -6.19
C PRO A 38 -10.09 -1.05 -4.95
N SER A 39 -10.34 -1.60 -3.76
CA SER A 39 -10.14 -0.87 -2.52
C SER A 39 -8.68 -0.52 -2.32
N VAL A 40 -7.79 -1.48 -2.55
CA VAL A 40 -6.36 -1.27 -2.38
C VAL A 40 -5.85 -0.27 -3.42
N SER A 41 -6.28 -0.38 -4.67
CA SER A 41 -5.85 0.53 -5.73
C SER A 41 -6.24 1.98 -5.40
N ARG A 42 -7.45 2.17 -4.87
CA ARG A 42 -7.89 3.50 -4.49
C ARG A 42 -7.05 4.05 -3.35
N ALA A 43 -6.78 3.22 -2.35
CA ALA A 43 -5.96 3.64 -1.21
C ALA A 43 -4.55 4.00 -1.66
N MET A 44 -3.96 3.20 -2.54
CA MET A 44 -2.62 3.48 -3.04
C MET A 44 -2.58 4.80 -3.81
N SER A 45 -3.62 5.09 -4.60
CA SER A 45 -3.69 6.36 -5.33
C SER A 45 -3.69 7.54 -4.36
N ILE A 46 -4.47 7.45 -3.29
CA ILE A 46 -4.54 8.51 -2.30
C ILE A 46 -3.19 8.70 -1.60
N LEU A 47 -2.57 7.61 -1.17
CA LEU A 47 -1.28 7.67 -0.49
C LEU A 47 -0.18 8.20 -1.41
N LYS A 48 -0.25 7.87 -2.69
CA LYS A 48 0.70 8.37 -3.67
C LYS A 48 0.55 9.87 -3.85
N MET A 49 -0.69 10.35 -3.94
CA MET A 49 -0.95 11.77 -4.08
C MET A 49 -0.48 12.55 -2.86
N ASP A 50 -0.61 11.97 -1.69
CA ASP A 50 -0.16 12.61 -0.45
C ASP A 50 1.35 12.54 -0.26
N GLY A 51 2.04 11.79 -1.11
CA GLY A 51 3.48 11.66 -1.00
C GLY A 51 3.94 10.63 0.03
N ASP A 52 3.03 9.83 0.54
CA ASP A 52 3.36 8.83 1.56
C ASP A 52 3.99 7.57 0.97
N VAL A 53 3.67 7.27 -0.28
CA VAL A 53 4.26 6.12 -0.97
C VAL A 53 4.69 6.53 -2.37
N ASN A 54 5.61 5.76 -2.94
CA ASN A 54 6.00 5.87 -4.34
C ASN A 54 5.63 4.57 -5.02
N VAL A 55 5.14 4.69 -6.26
CA VAL A 55 4.81 3.52 -7.08
C VAL A 55 5.55 3.69 -8.39
N ASP A 56 6.44 2.76 -8.72
CA ASP A 56 7.22 2.88 -9.94
C ASP A 56 6.47 2.29 -11.13
N ALA A 57 7.11 2.29 -12.29
CA ALA A 57 6.49 1.83 -13.53
C ALA A 57 6.12 0.35 -13.49
N ASP A 58 6.80 -0.42 -12.67
CA ASP A 58 6.53 -1.86 -12.52
C ASP A 58 5.47 -2.14 -11.47
N GLY A 59 4.96 -1.11 -10.82
CA GLY A 59 3.96 -1.26 -9.78
C GLY A 59 4.56 -1.54 -8.41
N ALA A 60 5.87 -1.46 -8.26
CA ALA A 60 6.50 -1.67 -6.96
C ALA A 60 6.28 -0.46 -6.06
N ILE A 61 5.87 -0.71 -4.84
CA ILE A 61 5.53 0.32 -3.86
C ILE A 61 6.69 0.48 -2.89
N THR A 62 7.10 1.73 -2.67
CA THR A 62 8.12 2.05 -1.66
C THR A 62 7.62 3.20 -0.79
N LEU A 63 8.11 3.24 0.42
CA LEU A 63 7.76 4.30 1.37
C LEU A 63 8.59 5.56 1.22
#